data_8b77c2a3295a5369c28eba71b78114dc
#
_entry.id   8b77c2a3295a5369c28eba71b78114dc
#
_cell.length_a   1.000
_cell.length_b   1.000
_cell.length_c   1.000
_cell.angle_alpha   90.00
_cell.angle_beta   90.00
_cell.angle_gamma   90.00
#
_symmetry.space_group_name_H-M   'P 1'
#
loop_
_entity.id
_entity.type
_entity.pdbx_description
1 polymer ?
#
loop_
_entity_poly.entity_id
_entity_poly.type
_entity_poly.pdbx_seq_one_letter_code
_entity_poly.pdbx_strand_id
1 'polypeptide(L)'
;MIKYAKIINQETGLCEVGLGTNAGFYQSIGMTQLDVAQSDIDGNWYLTEFCPMKTDEQKEQEEKERVAKLYLTGADVERGIYQAKGMDFEDIIALVTQLQPEGLDIKALKIELKANNFYRGNPYVSAIGALLGFTEEQLNLFFEDGNYEHLLPKEEPTETPTDEVE
;
A
#
# COMPACT_ATOMS: atom_id res chain seq x y z
N MET A 1 18.80 -3.27 17.87
CA MET A 1 19.22 -1.99 18.54
C MET A 1 19.56 -2.25 20.01
N ILE A 2 20.51 -1.51 20.61
CA ILE A 2 20.90 -1.67 22.02
C ILE A 2 19.87 -0.99 22.94
N LYS A 3 19.28 -1.76 23.85
CA LYS A 3 18.34 -1.30 24.88
C LYS A 3 18.64 -1.97 26.21
N TYR A 4 18.14 -1.34 27.31
CA TYR A 4 18.08 -2.04 28.59
C TYR A 4 16.99 -3.11 28.53
N ALA A 5 17.40 -4.37 28.69
CA ALA A 5 16.51 -5.51 28.55
C ALA A 5 16.88 -6.63 29.54
N LYS A 6 15.92 -7.51 29.81
CA LYS A 6 16.09 -8.74 30.57
C LYS A 6 15.51 -9.90 29.75
N ILE A 7 16.30 -10.96 29.58
CA ILE A 7 15.84 -12.17 28.91
C ILE A 7 14.81 -12.86 29.80
N ILE A 8 13.60 -13.06 29.27
CA ILE A 8 12.50 -13.75 29.94
C ILE A 8 12.56 -15.26 29.59
N ASN A 9 12.90 -15.58 28.36
CA ASN A 9 13.04 -16.95 27.90
C ASN A 9 14.32 -17.11 27.07
N GLN A 10 15.24 -17.90 27.54
CA GLN A 10 16.54 -18.13 26.89
C GLN A 10 16.44 -18.95 25.59
N GLU A 11 15.46 -19.85 25.50
CA GLU A 11 15.31 -20.71 24.32
C GLU A 11 14.78 -19.93 23.12
N THR A 12 13.87 -18.98 23.37
CA THR A 12 13.25 -18.14 22.32
C THR A 12 13.91 -16.78 22.16
N GLY A 13 14.79 -16.39 23.09
CA GLY A 13 15.39 -15.07 23.12
C GLY A 13 14.40 -13.95 23.53
N LEU A 14 13.19 -14.28 24.02
CA LEU A 14 12.18 -13.31 24.42
C LEU A 14 12.69 -12.41 25.54
N CYS A 15 12.51 -11.10 25.38
CA CYS A 15 13.01 -10.06 26.29
C CYS A 15 11.90 -9.14 26.81
N GLU A 16 12.04 -8.71 28.04
CA GLU A 16 11.39 -7.52 28.56
C GLU A 16 12.32 -6.33 28.32
N VAL A 17 11.79 -5.21 27.79
CA VAL A 17 12.60 -4.05 27.39
C VAL A 17 12.16 -2.80 28.15
N GLY A 18 13.13 -2.05 28.66
CA GLY A 18 12.91 -0.74 29.24
C GLY A 18 12.68 0.32 28.18
N LEU A 19 11.56 1.04 28.27
CA LEU A 19 11.14 2.06 27.30
C LEU A 19 11.68 3.46 27.61
N GLY A 20 12.26 3.68 28.79
CA GLY A 20 12.78 4.97 29.21
C GLY A 20 14.30 5.08 29.10
N THR A 21 14.83 6.21 29.59
CA THR A 21 16.26 6.55 29.49
C THR A 21 17.03 6.43 30.82
N ASN A 22 16.36 6.05 31.92
CA ASN A 22 17.00 5.98 33.24
C ASN A 22 17.79 4.68 33.42
N ALA A 23 19.07 4.73 33.06
CA ALA A 23 19.98 3.61 33.17
C ALA A 23 20.09 3.02 34.59
N GLY A 24 20.19 3.89 35.60
CA GLY A 24 20.31 3.45 36.98
C GLY A 24 19.10 2.69 37.49
N PHE A 25 17.91 3.11 37.09
CA PHE A 25 16.67 2.39 37.41
C PHE A 25 16.67 0.99 36.77
N TYR A 26 16.94 0.90 35.48
CA TYR A 26 16.94 -0.40 34.78
C TYR A 26 17.97 -1.38 35.32
N GLN A 27 19.17 -0.90 35.63
CA GLN A 27 20.19 -1.72 36.27
C GLN A 27 19.76 -2.22 37.65
N SER A 28 19.07 -1.39 38.43
CA SER A 28 18.59 -1.77 39.78
C SER A 28 17.55 -2.89 39.74
N ILE A 29 16.81 -3.02 38.66
CA ILE A 29 15.82 -4.10 38.44
C ILE A 29 16.34 -5.26 37.61
N GLY A 30 17.66 -5.32 37.39
CA GLY A 30 18.36 -6.45 36.74
C GLY A 30 18.30 -6.45 35.22
N MET A 31 18.05 -5.31 34.59
CA MET A 31 18.18 -5.16 33.15
C MET A 31 19.61 -4.79 32.77
N THR A 32 20.08 -5.33 31.66
CA THR A 32 21.39 -5.03 31.05
C THR A 32 21.23 -4.50 29.64
N GLN A 33 22.28 -3.92 29.09
CA GLN A 33 22.27 -3.49 27.70
C GLN A 33 22.41 -4.73 26.79
N LEU A 34 21.36 -5.00 26.01
CA LEU A 34 21.29 -6.11 25.06
C LEU A 34 20.96 -5.58 23.66
N ASP A 35 21.43 -6.30 22.66
CA ASP A 35 21.02 -6.04 21.28
C ASP A 35 19.70 -6.76 21.03
N VAL A 36 18.63 -5.97 20.90
CA VAL A 36 17.26 -6.47 20.78
C VAL A 36 16.59 -5.89 19.54
N ALA A 37 15.65 -6.65 18.99
CA ALA A 37 14.77 -6.26 17.91
C ALA A 37 13.32 -6.53 18.31
N GLN A 38 12.40 -5.71 17.81
CA GLN A 38 10.97 -5.96 17.96
C GLN A 38 10.48 -6.75 16.77
N SER A 39 9.79 -7.86 17.05
CA SER A 39 9.18 -8.70 16.03
C SER A 39 8.00 -8.00 15.37
N ASP A 40 7.94 -8.06 14.05
CA ASP A 40 6.81 -7.58 13.25
C ASP A 40 5.69 -8.64 13.12
N ILE A 41 5.87 -9.83 13.73
CA ILE A 41 4.88 -10.90 13.77
C ILE A 41 3.94 -10.73 14.97
N ASP A 42 4.50 -10.51 16.17
CA ASP A 42 3.76 -10.51 17.44
C ASP A 42 3.96 -9.25 18.28
N GLY A 43 4.83 -8.33 17.84
CA GLY A 43 5.13 -7.08 18.53
C GLY A 43 6.02 -7.24 19.77
N ASN A 44 6.45 -8.44 20.12
CA ASN A 44 7.32 -8.70 21.26
C ASN A 44 8.78 -8.37 20.96
N TRP A 45 9.58 -8.23 22.02
CA TRP A 45 11.01 -7.98 21.92
C TRP A 45 11.81 -9.26 22.10
N TYR A 46 12.82 -9.43 21.27
CA TYR A 46 13.72 -10.58 21.28
C TYR A 46 15.16 -10.12 21.18
N LEU A 47 16.10 -10.96 21.60
CA LEU A 47 17.49 -10.80 21.15
C LEU A 47 17.50 -10.77 19.62
N THR A 48 18.30 -9.88 19.02
CA THR A 48 18.28 -9.66 17.56
C THR A 48 18.45 -10.94 16.76
N GLU A 49 19.31 -11.86 17.24
CA GLU A 49 19.59 -13.15 16.60
C GLU A 49 18.42 -14.17 16.64
N PHE A 50 17.47 -13.98 17.57
CA PHE A 50 16.30 -14.84 17.75
C PHE A 50 15.00 -14.19 17.31
N CYS A 51 15.03 -12.93 16.87
CA CYS A 51 13.83 -12.16 16.57
C CYS A 51 13.09 -12.76 15.36
N PRO A 52 11.86 -13.28 15.54
CA PRO A 52 11.07 -13.75 14.42
C PRO A 52 10.57 -12.54 13.61
N MET A 53 10.86 -12.56 12.31
CA MET A 53 10.44 -11.51 11.37
C MET A 53 9.62 -12.11 10.25
N LYS A 54 8.64 -11.35 9.76
CA LYS A 54 7.88 -11.74 8.57
C LYS A 54 8.80 -11.86 7.37
N THR A 55 8.55 -12.85 6.53
CA THR A 55 9.22 -12.96 5.22
C THR A 55 8.77 -11.84 4.29
N ASP A 56 9.54 -11.59 3.23
CA ASP A 56 9.18 -10.57 2.24
C ASP A 56 7.87 -10.95 1.53
N GLU A 57 7.62 -12.26 1.31
CA GLU A 57 6.36 -12.75 0.75
C GLU A 57 5.16 -12.46 1.66
N GLN A 58 5.34 -12.63 2.99
CA GLN A 58 4.27 -12.31 3.96
C GLN A 58 3.96 -10.83 3.97
N LYS A 59 5.00 -9.96 3.94
CA LYS A 59 4.82 -8.49 3.87
C LYS A 59 4.12 -8.08 2.58
N GLU A 60 4.52 -8.66 1.46
CA GLU A 60 3.89 -8.38 0.17
C GLU A 60 2.42 -8.82 0.14
N GLN A 61 2.12 -9.99 0.73
CA GLN A 61 0.74 -10.48 0.81
C GLN A 61 -0.13 -9.59 1.70
N GLU A 62 0.37 -9.17 2.87
CA GLU A 62 -0.33 -8.25 3.76
C GLU A 62 -0.60 -6.89 3.09
N GLU A 63 0.39 -6.39 2.34
CA GLU A 63 0.24 -5.15 1.60
C GLU A 63 -0.82 -5.27 0.49
N LYS A 64 -0.83 -6.37 -0.26
CA LYS A 64 -1.87 -6.65 -1.25
C LYS A 64 -3.27 -6.69 -0.63
N GLU A 65 -3.38 -7.35 0.53
CA GLU A 65 -4.65 -7.41 1.27
C GLU A 65 -5.08 -6.05 1.83
N ARG A 66 -4.12 -5.23 2.29
CA ARG A 66 -4.36 -3.86 2.75
C ARG A 66 -4.90 -3.01 1.60
N VAL A 67 -4.18 -3.02 0.48
CA VAL A 67 -4.55 -2.25 -0.72
C VAL A 67 -5.91 -2.68 -1.26
N ALA A 68 -6.20 -3.98 -1.30
CA ALA A 68 -7.48 -4.49 -1.78
C ALA A 68 -8.69 -3.99 -0.96
N LYS A 69 -8.47 -3.63 0.31
CA LYS A 69 -9.51 -3.10 1.23
C LYS A 69 -9.68 -1.59 1.14
N LEU A 70 -8.77 -0.86 0.50
CA LEU A 70 -8.94 0.56 0.26
C LEU A 70 -10.21 0.81 -0.53
N TYR A 71 -10.90 1.91 -0.23
CA TYR A 71 -12.12 2.27 -0.94
C TYR A 71 -12.25 3.78 -1.10
N LEU A 72 -12.90 4.16 -2.17
CA LEU A 72 -13.37 5.53 -2.42
C LEU A 72 -14.87 5.51 -2.69
N THR A 73 -15.52 6.64 -2.47
CA THR A 73 -16.93 6.76 -2.87
C THR A 73 -17.05 6.77 -4.39
N GLY A 74 -18.20 6.36 -4.93
CA GLY A 74 -18.46 6.43 -6.37
C GLY A 74 -18.26 7.83 -6.93
N ALA A 75 -18.67 8.86 -6.19
CA ALA A 75 -18.49 10.25 -6.58
C ALA A 75 -17.02 10.68 -6.62
N ASP A 76 -16.17 10.17 -5.71
CA ASP A 76 -14.75 10.50 -5.71
C ASP A 76 -14.03 9.80 -6.86
N VAL A 77 -14.39 8.55 -7.14
CA VAL A 77 -13.84 7.79 -8.29
C VAL A 77 -14.23 8.47 -9.62
N GLU A 78 -15.52 8.78 -9.81
CA GLU A 78 -16.00 9.43 -11.01
C GLU A 78 -15.34 10.78 -11.22
N ARG A 79 -15.26 11.60 -10.15
CA ARG A 79 -14.59 12.90 -10.17
C ARG A 79 -13.11 12.77 -10.51
N GLY A 80 -12.41 11.80 -9.92
CA GLY A 80 -11.00 11.53 -10.21
C GLY A 80 -10.77 11.16 -11.68
N ILE A 81 -11.59 10.27 -12.22
CA ILE A 81 -11.51 9.88 -13.64
C ILE A 81 -11.85 11.09 -14.55
N TYR A 82 -12.88 11.85 -14.20
CA TYR A 82 -13.24 13.05 -14.96
C TYR A 82 -12.09 14.07 -15.01
N GLN A 83 -11.44 14.32 -13.89
CA GLN A 83 -10.30 15.23 -13.82
C GLN A 83 -9.08 14.72 -14.61
N ALA A 84 -8.85 13.41 -14.62
CA ALA A 84 -7.71 12.81 -15.31
C ALA A 84 -7.92 12.58 -16.82
N LYS A 85 -9.16 12.29 -17.24
CA LYS A 85 -9.49 11.85 -18.62
C LYS A 85 -10.63 12.62 -19.27
N GLY A 86 -11.37 13.46 -18.55
CA GLY A 86 -12.55 14.14 -19.04
C GLY A 86 -13.75 13.23 -19.28
N MET A 87 -13.78 12.06 -18.68
CA MET A 87 -14.82 11.04 -18.85
C MET A 87 -15.58 10.80 -17.56
N ASP A 88 -16.91 10.73 -17.63
CA ASP A 88 -17.76 10.27 -16.54
C ASP A 88 -18.10 8.75 -16.68
N PHE A 89 -18.90 8.23 -15.76
CA PHE A 89 -19.29 6.81 -15.81
C PHE A 89 -20.14 6.45 -17.02
N GLU A 90 -20.93 7.38 -17.57
CA GLU A 90 -21.74 7.16 -18.77
C GLU A 90 -20.82 7.04 -20.00
N ASP A 91 -19.80 7.88 -20.10
CA ASP A 91 -18.77 7.80 -21.13
C ASP A 91 -18.00 6.48 -21.09
N ILE A 92 -17.65 6.00 -19.90
CA ILE A 92 -17.00 4.71 -19.70
C ILE A 92 -17.92 3.57 -20.18
N ILE A 93 -19.21 3.60 -19.83
CA ILE A 93 -20.19 2.62 -20.28
C ILE A 93 -20.32 2.64 -21.82
N ALA A 94 -20.33 3.82 -22.43
CA ALA A 94 -20.39 3.97 -23.87
C ALA A 94 -19.14 3.38 -24.54
N LEU A 95 -17.95 3.71 -24.03
CA LEU A 95 -16.67 3.20 -24.50
C LEU A 95 -16.60 1.66 -24.44
N VAL A 96 -16.94 1.08 -23.29
CA VAL A 96 -16.93 -0.38 -23.09
C VAL A 96 -17.96 -1.07 -23.99
N THR A 97 -19.12 -0.45 -24.19
CA THR A 97 -20.15 -0.99 -25.09
C THR A 97 -19.70 -0.97 -26.54
N GLN A 98 -18.92 0.02 -26.94
CA GLN A 98 -18.35 0.12 -28.28
C GLN A 98 -17.20 -0.87 -28.52
N LEU A 99 -16.27 -0.96 -27.56
CA LEU A 99 -15.06 -1.78 -27.68
C LEU A 99 -15.32 -3.27 -27.44
N GLN A 100 -16.35 -3.62 -26.66
CA GLN A 100 -16.68 -4.99 -26.25
C GLN A 100 -15.46 -5.81 -25.83
N PRO A 101 -14.66 -5.34 -24.84
CA PRO A 101 -13.44 -6.03 -24.45
C PRO A 101 -13.74 -7.45 -24.00
N GLU A 102 -12.91 -8.39 -24.47
CA GLU A 102 -13.06 -9.81 -24.17
C GLU A 102 -12.99 -10.05 -22.64
N GLY A 103 -13.89 -10.86 -22.12
CA GLY A 103 -13.93 -11.21 -20.70
C GLY A 103 -14.58 -10.19 -19.76
N LEU A 104 -15.03 -9.03 -20.24
CA LEU A 104 -15.71 -8.03 -19.44
C LEU A 104 -17.24 -8.13 -19.57
N ASP A 105 -17.92 -8.44 -18.46
CA ASP A 105 -19.40 -8.42 -18.41
C ASP A 105 -19.91 -6.97 -18.27
N ILE A 106 -20.39 -6.41 -19.39
CA ILE A 106 -20.87 -5.02 -19.46
C ILE A 106 -22.11 -4.79 -18.57
N LYS A 107 -22.97 -5.82 -18.37
CA LYS A 107 -24.14 -5.69 -17.52
C LYS A 107 -23.73 -5.63 -16.04
N ALA A 108 -22.81 -6.49 -15.64
CA ALA A 108 -22.25 -6.47 -14.31
C ALA A 108 -21.49 -5.16 -14.06
N LEU A 109 -20.68 -4.69 -15.00
CA LEU A 109 -20.01 -3.39 -14.92
C LEU A 109 -21.00 -2.24 -14.66
N LYS A 110 -22.13 -2.20 -15.39
CA LYS A 110 -23.17 -1.17 -15.16
C LYS A 110 -23.77 -1.21 -13.77
N ILE A 111 -23.78 -2.38 -13.12
CA ILE A 111 -24.24 -2.52 -11.73
C ILE A 111 -23.16 -2.01 -10.79
N GLU A 112 -21.90 -2.40 -11.01
CA GLU A 112 -20.77 -1.97 -10.20
C GLU A 112 -20.58 -0.44 -10.22
N LEU A 113 -20.71 0.21 -11.38
CA LEU A 113 -20.61 1.67 -11.52
C LEU A 113 -21.72 2.45 -10.77
N LYS A 114 -22.79 1.77 -10.34
CA LYS A 114 -23.83 2.36 -9.50
C LYS A 114 -23.61 2.12 -8.00
N ALA A 115 -22.54 1.41 -7.63
CA ALA A 115 -22.22 1.19 -6.23
C ALA A 115 -21.83 2.49 -5.53
N ASN A 116 -22.20 2.62 -4.26
CA ASN A 116 -21.85 3.80 -3.46
C ASN A 116 -20.34 3.87 -3.16
N ASN A 117 -19.71 2.71 -3.03
CA ASN A 117 -18.26 2.59 -2.71
C ASN A 117 -17.59 1.63 -3.69
N PHE A 118 -16.41 2.01 -4.10
CA PHE A 118 -15.52 1.20 -4.93
C PHE A 118 -14.37 0.71 -4.07
N TYR A 119 -14.17 -0.60 -4.00
CA TYR A 119 -13.03 -1.21 -3.36
C TYR A 119 -11.93 -1.44 -4.38
N ARG A 120 -10.67 -1.11 -4.00
CA ARG A 120 -9.52 -1.27 -4.91
C ARG A 120 -9.35 -2.74 -5.38
N GLY A 121 -9.67 -3.70 -4.52
CA GLY A 121 -9.64 -5.13 -4.85
C GLY A 121 -10.77 -5.61 -5.78
N ASN A 122 -11.72 -4.76 -6.15
CA ASN A 122 -12.75 -5.12 -7.11
C ASN A 122 -12.14 -5.27 -8.52
N PRO A 123 -12.26 -6.43 -9.19
CA PRO A 123 -11.66 -6.67 -10.51
C PRO A 123 -12.13 -5.69 -11.59
N TYR A 124 -13.31 -5.10 -11.46
CA TYR A 124 -13.79 -4.07 -12.38
C TYR A 124 -12.99 -2.76 -12.28
N VAL A 125 -12.43 -2.44 -11.12
CA VAL A 125 -11.56 -1.26 -10.95
C VAL A 125 -10.30 -1.42 -11.79
N SER A 126 -9.63 -2.56 -11.70
CA SER A 126 -8.45 -2.85 -12.53
C SER A 126 -8.79 -2.93 -14.03
N ALA A 127 -9.93 -3.54 -14.38
CA ALA A 127 -10.35 -3.65 -15.79
C ALA A 127 -10.64 -2.28 -16.41
N ILE A 128 -11.35 -1.40 -15.70
CA ILE A 128 -11.61 -0.02 -16.16
C ILE A 128 -10.29 0.77 -16.18
N GLY A 129 -9.44 0.63 -15.17
CA GLY A 129 -8.15 1.28 -15.12
C GLY A 129 -7.29 0.95 -16.33
N ALA A 130 -7.17 -0.33 -16.66
CA ALA A 130 -6.43 -0.79 -17.84
C ALA A 130 -7.02 -0.23 -19.14
N LEU A 131 -8.35 -0.20 -19.28
CA LEU A 131 -9.03 0.37 -20.43
C LEU A 131 -8.75 1.86 -20.60
N LEU A 132 -8.67 2.61 -19.50
CA LEU A 132 -8.35 4.03 -19.48
C LEU A 132 -6.84 4.33 -19.54
N GLY A 133 -6.00 3.29 -19.57
CA GLY A 133 -4.54 3.40 -19.62
C GLY A 133 -3.89 3.77 -18.29
N PHE A 134 -4.54 3.47 -17.15
CA PHE A 134 -3.95 3.60 -15.83
C PHE A 134 -3.19 2.32 -15.47
N THR A 135 -2.06 2.49 -14.77
CA THR A 135 -1.31 1.37 -14.19
C THR A 135 -1.91 0.97 -12.85
N GLU A 136 -1.63 -0.27 -12.41
CA GLU A 136 -2.02 -0.75 -11.08
C GLU A 136 -1.43 0.12 -9.96
N GLU A 137 -0.18 0.61 -10.13
CA GLU A 137 0.47 1.53 -9.18
C GLU A 137 -0.29 2.86 -9.06
N GLN A 138 -0.67 3.46 -10.21
CA GLN A 138 -1.45 4.69 -10.23
C GLN A 138 -2.80 4.51 -9.53
N LEU A 139 -3.48 3.40 -9.79
CA LEU A 139 -4.74 3.07 -9.11
C LEU A 139 -4.55 2.87 -7.61
N ASN A 140 -3.49 2.18 -7.18
CA ASN A 140 -3.21 2.00 -5.76
C ASN A 140 -3.03 3.34 -5.06
N LEU A 141 -2.20 4.23 -5.60
CA LEU A 141 -1.96 5.56 -5.04
C LEU A 141 -3.24 6.42 -5.02
N PHE A 142 -4.03 6.37 -6.10
CA PHE A 142 -5.31 7.07 -6.14
C PHE A 142 -6.28 6.59 -5.06
N PHE A 143 -6.33 5.29 -4.79
CA PHE A 143 -7.19 4.74 -3.74
C PHE A 143 -6.67 4.98 -2.32
N GLU A 144 -5.38 5.36 -2.14
CA GLU A 144 -4.84 5.73 -0.83
C GLU A 144 -5.37 7.07 -0.32
N ASP A 145 -5.46 8.08 -1.19
CA ASP A 145 -5.75 9.46 -0.78
C ASP A 145 -6.83 10.18 -1.62
N GLY A 146 -7.32 9.53 -2.69
CA GLY A 146 -8.31 10.11 -3.59
C GLY A 146 -7.77 11.20 -4.53
N ASN A 147 -6.45 11.40 -4.59
CA ASN A 147 -5.84 12.43 -5.42
C ASN A 147 -5.72 11.97 -6.88
N TYR A 148 -6.47 12.61 -7.77
CA TYR A 148 -6.48 12.30 -9.20
C TYR A 148 -5.13 12.53 -9.91
N GLU A 149 -4.23 13.34 -9.34
CA GLU A 149 -2.91 13.58 -9.91
C GLU A 149 -2.10 12.28 -10.08
N HIS A 150 -2.36 11.27 -9.24
CA HIS A 150 -1.77 9.96 -9.39
C HIS A 150 -2.19 9.25 -10.69
N LEU A 151 -3.35 9.61 -11.26
CA LEU A 151 -3.84 9.05 -12.53
C LEU A 151 -3.28 9.76 -13.76
N LEU A 152 -2.57 10.88 -13.60
CA LEU A 152 -1.94 11.58 -14.70
C LEU A 152 -0.68 10.83 -15.17
N PRO A 153 -0.29 10.95 -16.45
CA PRO A 153 0.98 10.44 -16.92
C PRO A 153 2.13 11.07 -16.11
N LYS A 154 3.05 10.25 -15.62
CA LYS A 154 4.30 10.76 -15.05
C LYS A 154 5.07 11.42 -16.20
N GLU A 155 5.37 12.72 -16.10
CA GLU A 155 6.31 13.36 -17.03
C GLU A 155 7.66 12.67 -16.89
N GLU A 156 8.13 12.00 -17.93
CA GLU A 156 9.52 11.56 -17.97
C GLU A 156 10.40 12.81 -17.94
N PRO A 157 11.44 12.84 -17.09
CA PRO A 157 12.38 13.94 -17.10
C PRO A 157 12.95 14.05 -18.51
N THR A 158 12.66 15.16 -19.20
CA THR A 158 13.26 15.50 -20.48
C THR A 158 14.77 15.60 -20.24
N GLU A 159 15.53 14.61 -20.71
CA GLU A 159 16.96 14.70 -20.81
C GLU A 159 17.27 15.93 -21.68
N THR A 160 17.76 16.99 -21.05
CA THR A 160 18.27 18.15 -21.75
C THR A 160 19.44 17.68 -22.59
N PRO A 161 19.44 17.88 -23.91
CA PRO A 161 20.64 17.58 -24.72
C PRO A 161 21.77 18.44 -24.20
N THR A 162 22.82 17.81 -23.74
CA THR A 162 24.09 18.49 -23.45
C THR A 162 24.62 18.97 -24.81
N ASP A 163 24.50 20.27 -25.08
CA ASP A 163 25.21 20.90 -26.18
C ASP A 163 26.70 20.73 -25.91
N GLU A 164 27.32 19.80 -26.62
CA GLU A 164 28.78 19.79 -26.79
C GLU A 164 29.13 21.03 -27.62
N VAL A 165 29.70 22.03 -26.95
CA VAL A 165 30.37 23.14 -27.61
C VAL A 165 31.84 22.73 -27.86
N GLU A 166 32.17 22.61 -29.14
CA GLU A 166 33.56 22.57 -29.60
C GLU A 166 34.35 23.83 -29.20
#